data_a1e087f0e6abeda8b65452c44eb055f0
#
_entry.id   a1e087f0e6abeda8b65452c44eb055f0
#
_cell.length_a   1.000
_cell.length_b   1.000
_cell.length_c   1.000
_cell.angle_alpha   90.00
_cell.angle_beta   90.00
_cell.angle_gamma   90.00
#
_symmetry.space_group_name_H-M   'P 1'
#
loop_
_entity.id
_entity.type
_entity.pdbx_description
1 polymer ?
#
loop_
_entity_poly.entity_id
_entity_poly.type
_entity_poly.pdbx_seq_one_letter_code
_entity_poly.pdbx_strand_id
1 'polypeptide(L)'
;SSAAAASSETDSASADDGPTWDIDVRSYETHERVEHYVRTFSGDASTRIADRLSKGTRYEPMIREKFRKAGMPEDMYYLALIESGYDPHATSRALAVGMWQFMTSTAKGVGMRVDWWVDERRDPVRATEGAIVFLSALQRQFGSLYLAAAAYNGGPGRVSRGLSRLDQAEGATRDDLALELVDGSYLPRETRNYVPQLIAAALVGK
;
A
#
# COMPACT_ATOMS: atom_id res chain seq x y z
N SER A 1 -58.01 -31.11 4.58
CA SER A 1 -56.70 -31.65 4.27
C SER A 1 -56.05 -30.87 3.16
N SER A 2 -55.19 -30.00 3.47
CA SER A 2 -54.22 -29.48 2.51
C SER A 2 -53.01 -28.98 3.29
N ALA A 3 -51.93 -29.67 3.15
CA ALA A 3 -50.67 -29.32 3.71
C ALA A 3 -50.04 -28.18 2.88
N ALA A 4 -49.80 -27.06 3.51
CA ALA A 4 -49.01 -25.99 2.94
C ALA A 4 -47.53 -26.35 3.09
N ALA A 5 -46.86 -26.53 1.98
CA ALA A 5 -45.41 -26.64 1.91
C ALA A 5 -44.78 -25.29 2.22
N ALA A 6 -44.02 -25.23 3.28
CA ALA A 6 -43.14 -24.11 3.57
C ALA A 6 -41.96 -24.19 2.62
N SER A 7 -41.90 -23.27 1.69
CA SER A 7 -40.69 -23.00 0.90
C SER A 7 -39.66 -22.33 1.81
N SER A 8 -38.59 -23.03 2.10
CA SER A 8 -37.41 -22.47 2.70
C SER A 8 -36.74 -21.54 1.67
N GLU A 9 -36.90 -20.27 1.84
CA GLU A 9 -36.03 -19.30 1.21
C GLU A 9 -34.65 -19.47 1.81
N THR A 10 -33.77 -20.06 1.04
CA THR A 10 -32.35 -19.99 1.30
C THR A 10 -31.93 -18.53 1.05
N ASP A 11 -31.76 -17.85 2.14
CA ASP A 11 -31.12 -16.54 2.18
C ASP A 11 -29.71 -16.72 1.56
N SER A 12 -29.59 -16.36 0.29
CA SER A 12 -28.30 -16.23 -0.34
C SER A 12 -27.65 -15.01 0.28
N ALA A 13 -26.82 -15.25 1.28
CA ALA A 13 -25.92 -14.25 1.81
C ALA A 13 -25.22 -13.61 0.59
N SER A 14 -25.56 -12.37 0.33
CA SER A 14 -24.82 -11.52 -0.58
C SER A 14 -23.37 -11.58 -0.13
N ALA A 15 -22.49 -12.04 -1.01
CA ALA A 15 -21.07 -11.90 -0.81
C ALA A 15 -20.82 -10.45 -0.40
N ASP A 16 -20.23 -10.27 0.76
CA ASP A 16 -19.86 -8.98 1.29
C ASP A 16 -18.84 -8.37 0.32
N ASP A 17 -19.29 -7.51 -0.59
CA ASP A 17 -18.47 -6.75 -1.52
C ASP A 17 -17.65 -5.66 -0.79
N GLY A 18 -17.49 -5.79 0.50
CA GLY A 18 -16.65 -4.92 1.31
C GLY A 18 -15.17 -5.02 0.92
N PRO A 19 -14.38 -3.99 1.26
CA PRO A 19 -12.94 -4.01 0.97
C PRO A 19 -12.30 -5.22 1.65
N THR A 20 -11.47 -5.95 0.89
CA THR A 20 -10.68 -7.03 1.46
C THR A 20 -9.73 -6.48 2.53
N TRP A 21 -9.62 -7.16 3.67
CA TRP A 21 -8.73 -6.76 4.76
C TRP A 21 -7.25 -6.95 4.43
N ASP A 22 -6.96 -7.78 3.46
CA ASP A 22 -5.61 -8.09 3.01
C ASP A 22 -5.40 -7.61 1.59
N ILE A 23 -4.17 -7.20 1.27
CA ILE A 23 -3.75 -7.02 -0.12
C ILE A 23 -3.78 -8.39 -0.80
N ASP A 24 -4.32 -8.47 -2.00
CA ASP A 24 -4.23 -9.69 -2.79
C ASP A 24 -2.81 -9.87 -3.32
N VAL A 25 -1.95 -10.41 -2.46
CA VAL A 25 -0.54 -10.66 -2.80
C VAL A 25 -0.33 -12.00 -3.48
N ARG A 26 -1.27 -12.93 -3.35
CA ARG A 26 -1.10 -14.31 -3.83
C ARG A 26 -1.08 -14.41 -5.34
N SER A 27 -1.85 -13.56 -6.02
CA SER A 27 -1.89 -13.50 -7.48
C SER A 27 -0.55 -13.09 -8.10
N TYR A 28 0.34 -12.47 -7.32
CA TYR A 28 1.61 -11.91 -7.78
C TYR A 28 2.84 -12.56 -7.14
N GLU A 29 2.66 -13.58 -6.30
CA GLU A 29 3.76 -14.21 -5.58
C GLU A 29 4.78 -14.89 -6.50
N THR A 30 4.40 -15.27 -7.72
CA THR A 30 5.29 -15.85 -8.74
C THR A 30 5.94 -14.82 -9.65
N HIS A 31 5.66 -13.52 -9.47
CA HIS A 31 6.30 -12.48 -10.25
C HIS A 31 7.79 -12.39 -9.90
N GLU A 32 8.67 -12.38 -10.90
CA GLU A 32 10.13 -12.46 -10.73
C GLU A 32 10.70 -11.43 -9.74
N ARG A 33 10.24 -10.18 -9.80
CA ARG A 33 10.70 -9.13 -8.88
C ARG A 33 10.18 -9.35 -7.47
N VAL A 34 8.97 -9.85 -7.31
CA VAL A 34 8.41 -10.20 -6.00
C VAL A 34 9.22 -11.34 -5.40
N GLU A 35 9.47 -12.40 -6.15
CA GLU A 35 10.30 -13.52 -5.71
C GLU A 35 11.71 -13.09 -5.30
N HIS A 36 12.32 -12.17 -6.06
CA HIS A 36 13.62 -11.59 -5.71
C HIS A 36 13.60 -10.96 -4.34
N TYR A 37 12.60 -10.12 -4.04
CA TYR A 37 12.51 -9.45 -2.73
C TYR A 37 12.09 -10.40 -1.61
N VAL A 38 11.25 -11.38 -1.86
CA VAL A 38 10.94 -12.44 -0.88
C VAL A 38 12.24 -13.17 -0.47
N ARG A 39 13.07 -13.56 -1.42
CA ARG A 39 14.37 -14.17 -1.13
C ARG A 39 15.29 -13.23 -0.37
N THR A 40 15.36 -11.97 -0.76
CA THR A 40 16.19 -10.96 -0.11
C THR A 40 15.75 -10.73 1.34
N PHE A 41 14.45 -10.55 1.58
CA PHE A 41 13.91 -10.27 2.91
C PHE A 41 13.93 -11.49 3.83
N SER A 42 13.87 -12.69 3.30
CA SER A 42 13.98 -13.95 4.06
C SER A 42 15.42 -14.42 4.23
N GLY A 43 16.35 -13.92 3.43
CA GLY A 43 17.76 -14.29 3.41
C GLY A 43 18.67 -13.20 3.99
N ASP A 44 19.45 -12.56 3.12
CA ASP A 44 20.51 -11.61 3.51
C ASP A 44 20.01 -10.41 4.33
N ALA A 45 18.79 -9.96 4.09
CA ALA A 45 18.17 -8.85 4.80
C ALA A 45 17.27 -9.30 5.98
N SER A 46 17.16 -10.58 6.28
CA SER A 46 16.17 -11.11 7.23
C SER A 46 16.30 -10.50 8.64
N THR A 47 17.51 -10.34 9.15
CA THR A 47 17.74 -9.71 10.46
C THR A 47 17.27 -8.26 10.48
N ARG A 48 17.57 -7.50 9.43
CA ARG A 48 17.14 -6.10 9.31
C ARG A 48 15.62 -5.98 9.19
N ILE A 49 14.98 -6.85 8.42
CA ILE A 49 13.54 -6.87 8.26
C ILE A 49 12.85 -7.27 9.58
N ALA A 50 13.35 -8.29 10.26
CA ALA A 50 12.85 -8.71 11.56
C ALA A 50 12.97 -7.60 12.63
N ASP A 51 14.09 -6.87 12.66
CA ASP A 51 14.27 -5.73 13.55
C ASP A 51 13.27 -4.61 13.28
N ARG A 52 13.05 -4.27 12.00
CA ARG A 52 12.07 -3.27 11.59
C ARG A 52 10.64 -3.69 11.92
N LEU A 53 10.26 -4.93 11.64
CA LEU A 53 8.95 -5.47 12.00
C LEU A 53 8.72 -5.43 13.51
N SER A 54 9.75 -5.77 14.28
CA SER A 54 9.69 -5.66 15.75
C SER A 54 9.43 -4.23 16.22
N LYS A 55 10.07 -3.24 15.60
CA LYS A 55 9.79 -1.81 15.87
C LYS A 55 8.36 -1.41 15.50
N GLY A 56 7.83 -2.01 14.44
CA GLY A 56 6.47 -1.77 13.96
C GLY A 56 5.38 -2.28 14.89
N THR A 57 5.65 -3.30 15.70
CA THR A 57 4.64 -3.96 16.53
C THR A 57 3.90 -3.00 17.47
N ARG A 58 4.56 -1.98 17.97
CA ARG A 58 3.95 -0.96 18.83
C ARG A 58 2.92 -0.10 18.10
N TYR A 59 3.04 0.05 16.78
CA TYR A 59 2.15 0.87 15.95
C TYR A 59 1.13 0.03 15.17
N GLU A 60 1.36 -1.27 15.06
CA GLU A 60 0.57 -2.17 14.23
C GLU A 60 -0.92 -2.14 14.52
N PRO A 61 -1.38 -2.24 15.78
CA PRO A 61 -2.82 -2.19 16.07
C PRO A 61 -3.47 -0.89 15.62
N MET A 62 -2.82 0.25 15.86
CA MET A 62 -3.32 1.57 15.47
C MET A 62 -3.37 1.71 13.95
N ILE A 63 -2.29 1.33 13.25
CA ILE A 63 -2.22 1.46 11.80
C ILE A 63 -3.28 0.58 11.14
N ARG A 64 -3.36 -0.70 11.51
CA ARG A 64 -4.33 -1.64 10.94
C ARG A 64 -5.77 -1.19 11.19
N GLU A 65 -6.09 -0.75 12.41
CA GLU A 65 -7.42 -0.26 12.73
C GLU A 65 -7.82 0.96 11.89
N LYS A 66 -6.90 1.91 11.69
CA LYS A 66 -7.17 3.10 10.87
C LYS A 66 -7.40 2.77 9.40
N PHE A 67 -6.62 1.86 8.83
CA PHE A 67 -6.84 1.39 7.45
C PHE A 67 -8.17 0.66 7.33
N ARG A 68 -8.49 -0.24 8.26
CA ARG A 68 -9.77 -0.95 8.30
C ARG A 68 -10.95 0.01 8.36
N LYS A 69 -10.93 1.00 9.25
CA LYS A 69 -12.00 2.01 9.37
C LYS A 69 -12.16 2.85 8.12
N ALA A 70 -11.09 3.03 7.36
CA ALA A 70 -11.11 3.74 6.08
C ALA A 70 -11.55 2.86 4.89
N GLY A 71 -11.86 1.59 5.12
CA GLY A 71 -12.22 0.65 4.06
C GLY A 71 -11.04 0.27 3.17
N MET A 72 -9.82 0.33 3.68
CA MET A 72 -8.61 -0.04 2.97
C MET A 72 -7.98 -1.30 3.58
N PRO A 73 -7.24 -2.10 2.80
CA PRO A 73 -6.57 -3.28 3.30
C PRO A 73 -5.61 -2.96 4.45
N GLU A 74 -5.70 -3.73 5.52
CA GLU A 74 -4.85 -3.56 6.71
C GLU A 74 -3.37 -3.82 6.41
N ASP A 75 -3.07 -4.60 5.37
CA ASP A 75 -1.70 -4.89 4.92
C ASP A 75 -0.98 -3.69 4.32
N MET A 76 -1.65 -2.56 4.11
CA MET A 76 -0.99 -1.29 3.84
C MET A 76 -0.06 -0.87 5.00
N TYR A 77 -0.19 -1.50 6.16
CA TYR A 77 0.78 -1.48 7.25
C TYR A 77 2.23 -1.68 6.79
N TYR A 78 2.46 -2.58 5.82
CA TYR A 78 3.80 -2.88 5.31
C TYR A 78 4.41 -1.78 4.46
N LEU A 79 3.63 -0.80 4.02
CA LEU A 79 4.15 0.35 3.31
C LEU A 79 5.07 1.20 4.21
N ALA A 80 4.73 1.36 5.48
CA ALA A 80 5.58 2.04 6.46
C ALA A 80 6.88 1.27 6.75
N LEU A 81 6.88 -0.06 6.62
CA LEU A 81 8.10 -0.87 6.70
C LEU A 81 9.10 -0.47 5.61
N ILE A 82 8.62 -0.36 4.37
CA ILE A 82 9.46 -0.01 3.22
C ILE A 82 9.93 1.43 3.31
N GLU A 83 9.05 2.35 3.70
CA GLU A 83 9.35 3.77 3.74
C GLU A 83 10.41 4.12 4.80
N SER A 84 10.27 3.64 6.02
CA SER A 84 11.11 4.07 7.14
C SER A 84 11.50 2.97 8.13
N GLY A 85 10.97 1.75 7.97
CA GLY A 85 11.05 0.73 9.01
C GLY A 85 10.31 1.14 10.29
N TYR A 86 9.18 1.80 10.15
CA TYR A 86 8.32 2.30 11.23
C TYR A 86 8.99 3.36 12.13
N ASP A 87 9.90 4.17 11.57
CA ASP A 87 10.58 5.22 12.33
C ASP A 87 9.87 6.58 12.16
N PRO A 88 9.21 7.10 13.23
CA PRO A 88 8.51 8.38 13.16
C PRO A 88 9.47 9.57 12.98
N HIS A 89 10.77 9.40 13.24
CA HIS A 89 11.77 10.46 13.17
C HIS A 89 12.65 10.38 11.92
N ALA A 90 12.42 9.41 11.03
CA ALA A 90 13.21 9.24 9.82
C ALA A 90 13.16 10.49 8.93
N THR A 91 14.31 10.85 8.38
CA THR A 91 14.43 11.90 7.37
C THR A 91 15.31 11.40 6.23
N SER A 92 14.77 11.39 5.01
CA SER A 92 15.52 10.98 3.82
C SER A 92 16.42 12.08 3.30
N ARG A 93 17.32 11.75 2.36
CA ARG A 93 18.16 12.75 1.66
C ARG A 93 17.31 13.76 0.88
N ALA A 94 16.14 13.35 0.40
CA ALA A 94 15.19 14.20 -0.29
C ALA A 94 14.28 15.00 0.66
N LEU A 95 14.54 14.94 1.98
CA LEU A 95 13.76 15.63 3.02
C LEU A 95 12.31 15.12 3.17
N ALA A 96 12.05 13.88 2.79
CA ALA A 96 10.85 13.18 3.22
C ALA A 96 10.99 12.80 4.70
N VAL A 97 9.92 12.96 5.47
CA VAL A 97 9.96 12.88 6.93
C VAL A 97 8.91 11.91 7.49
N GLY A 98 9.28 11.20 8.53
CA GLY A 98 8.41 10.42 9.38
C GLY A 98 8.20 8.99 8.92
N MET A 99 7.33 8.30 9.63
CA MET A 99 7.05 6.89 9.39
C MET A 99 6.61 6.61 7.95
N TRP A 100 5.85 7.52 7.35
CA TRP A 100 5.26 7.41 6.01
C TRP A 100 6.01 8.20 4.95
N GLN A 101 7.12 8.87 5.32
CA GLN A 101 8.02 9.58 4.43
C GLN A 101 7.32 10.64 3.55
N PHE A 102 6.62 11.57 4.18
CA PHE A 102 5.97 12.67 3.49
C PHE A 102 6.93 13.80 3.14
N MET A 103 6.81 14.30 1.92
CA MET A 103 7.31 15.62 1.56
C MET A 103 6.40 16.69 2.18
N THR A 104 6.96 17.86 2.49
CA THR A 104 6.22 18.94 3.14
C THR A 104 4.95 19.35 2.40
N SER A 105 5.03 19.52 1.08
CA SER A 105 3.89 19.94 0.26
C SER A 105 2.76 18.89 0.27
N THR A 106 3.09 17.62 0.16
CA THR A 106 2.11 16.54 0.21
C THR A 106 1.48 16.44 1.59
N ALA A 107 2.27 16.55 2.65
CA ALA A 107 1.78 16.54 4.03
C ALA A 107 0.76 17.66 4.28
N LYS A 108 1.07 18.88 3.87
CA LYS A 108 0.14 20.00 3.96
C LYS A 108 -1.12 19.78 3.12
N GLY A 109 -0.98 19.21 1.93
CA GLY A 109 -2.09 18.91 1.04
C GLY A 109 -3.09 17.89 1.59
N VAL A 110 -2.67 17.02 2.49
CA VAL A 110 -3.54 16.04 3.18
C VAL A 110 -3.94 16.47 4.59
N GLY A 111 -3.70 17.74 4.94
CA GLY A 111 -4.19 18.35 6.18
C GLY A 111 -3.25 18.24 7.39
N MET A 112 -1.99 17.82 7.20
CA MET A 112 -1.01 17.84 8.29
C MET A 112 -0.43 19.25 8.49
N ARG A 113 -0.19 19.59 9.76
CA ARG A 113 0.54 20.79 10.13
C ARG A 113 2.04 20.55 10.01
N VAL A 114 2.71 21.39 9.23
CA VAL A 114 4.16 21.39 9.10
C VAL A 114 4.63 22.85 9.11
N ASP A 115 5.21 23.26 10.22
CA ASP A 115 5.78 24.59 10.40
C ASP A 115 7.01 24.52 11.30
N TRP A 116 7.56 25.67 11.66
CA TRP A 116 8.76 25.75 12.51
C TRP A 116 8.58 25.09 13.89
N TRP A 117 7.38 25.10 14.43
CA TRP A 117 7.09 24.61 15.77
C TRP A 117 6.54 23.19 15.80
N VAL A 118 5.86 22.76 14.74
CA VAL A 118 5.15 21.48 14.68
C VAL A 118 5.38 20.83 13.34
N ASP A 119 5.78 19.56 13.39
CA ASP A 119 5.88 18.69 12.23
C ASP A 119 5.08 17.40 12.47
N GLU A 120 3.82 17.39 12.03
CA GLU A 120 2.91 16.27 12.22
C GLU A 120 3.29 15.02 11.41
N ARG A 121 4.25 15.14 10.48
CA ARG A 121 4.81 13.97 9.79
C ARG A 121 5.54 13.04 10.76
N ARG A 122 5.99 13.55 11.91
CA ARG A 122 6.65 12.81 12.98
C ARG A 122 5.68 12.25 14.03
N ASP A 123 4.41 12.59 13.94
CA ASP A 123 3.36 12.05 14.78
C ASP A 123 2.81 10.76 14.14
N PRO A 124 2.95 9.57 14.79
CA PRO A 124 2.50 8.31 14.19
C PRO A 124 1.03 8.28 13.83
N VAL A 125 0.18 8.89 14.64
CA VAL A 125 -1.28 8.90 14.42
C VAL A 125 -1.63 9.84 13.26
N ARG A 126 -1.17 11.08 13.32
CA ARG A 126 -1.44 12.09 12.28
C ARG A 126 -0.86 11.70 10.94
N ALA A 127 0.37 11.16 10.92
CA ALA A 127 1.01 10.72 9.70
C ALA A 127 0.28 9.51 9.07
N THR A 128 -0.22 8.58 9.88
CA THR A 128 -1.03 7.45 9.38
C THR A 128 -2.35 7.95 8.78
N GLU A 129 -3.03 8.88 9.43
CA GLU A 129 -4.25 9.51 8.89
C GLU A 129 -3.97 10.22 7.55
N GLY A 130 -2.87 10.94 7.45
CA GLY A 130 -2.42 11.58 6.21
C GLY A 130 -2.12 10.57 5.10
N ALA A 131 -1.45 9.46 5.43
CA ALA A 131 -1.18 8.39 4.48
C ALA A 131 -2.46 7.78 3.92
N ILE A 132 -3.46 7.55 4.76
CA ILE A 132 -4.77 7.03 4.34
C ILE A 132 -5.47 8.01 3.40
N VAL A 133 -5.50 9.30 3.72
CA VAL A 133 -6.09 10.33 2.84
C VAL A 133 -5.41 10.33 1.48
N PHE A 134 -4.09 10.30 1.46
CA PHE A 134 -3.32 10.33 0.21
C PHE A 134 -3.51 9.06 -0.62
N LEU A 135 -3.37 7.88 0.00
CA LEU A 135 -3.57 6.60 -0.68
C LEU A 135 -5.01 6.44 -1.20
N SER A 136 -6.00 6.89 -0.43
CA SER A 136 -7.41 6.86 -0.87
C SER A 136 -7.63 7.73 -2.11
N ALA A 137 -7.04 8.91 -2.16
CA ALA A 137 -7.11 9.78 -3.34
C ALA A 137 -6.43 9.14 -4.56
N LEU A 138 -5.25 8.56 -4.37
CA LEU A 138 -4.51 7.86 -5.43
C LEU A 138 -5.25 6.61 -5.92
N GLN A 139 -5.86 5.86 -5.02
CA GLN A 139 -6.67 4.69 -5.39
C GLN A 139 -7.89 5.08 -6.23
N ARG A 140 -8.58 6.16 -5.87
CA ARG A 140 -9.68 6.69 -6.69
C ARG A 140 -9.21 7.15 -8.06
N GLN A 141 -8.03 7.76 -8.14
CA GLN A 141 -7.48 8.24 -9.41
C GLN A 141 -7.08 7.09 -10.33
N PHE A 142 -6.43 6.05 -9.81
CA PHE A 142 -5.83 4.99 -10.62
C PHE A 142 -6.64 3.69 -10.66
N GLY A 143 -7.59 3.49 -9.76
CA GLY A 143 -8.43 2.29 -9.70
C GLY A 143 -7.70 1.02 -9.25
N SER A 144 -6.51 1.15 -8.65
CA SER A 144 -5.69 0.05 -8.13
C SER A 144 -4.86 0.52 -6.95
N LEU A 145 -4.78 -0.31 -5.91
CA LEU A 145 -3.93 -0.04 -4.76
C LEU A 145 -2.43 -0.14 -5.11
N TYR A 146 -2.06 -1.03 -6.01
CA TYR A 146 -0.68 -1.14 -6.48
C TYR A 146 -0.26 0.07 -7.32
N LEU A 147 -1.13 0.57 -8.19
CA LEU A 147 -0.90 1.84 -8.89
C LEU A 147 -0.85 3.02 -7.92
N ALA A 148 -1.70 3.03 -6.91
CA ALA A 148 -1.65 4.04 -5.85
C ALA A 148 -0.33 4.00 -5.10
N ALA A 149 0.19 2.82 -4.76
CA ALA A 149 1.49 2.66 -4.11
C ALA A 149 2.64 3.15 -5.01
N ALA A 150 2.61 2.83 -6.30
CA ALA A 150 3.58 3.35 -7.26
C ALA A 150 3.54 4.88 -7.34
N ALA A 151 2.34 5.47 -7.37
CA ALA A 151 2.14 6.92 -7.39
C ALA A 151 2.52 7.58 -6.05
N TYR A 152 2.34 6.90 -4.94
CA TYR A 152 2.80 7.33 -3.63
C TYR A 152 4.32 7.57 -3.61
N ASN A 153 5.08 6.63 -4.16
CA ASN A 153 6.54 6.72 -4.25
C ASN A 153 7.01 7.65 -5.39
N GLY A 154 6.50 7.45 -6.60
CA GLY A 154 7.02 8.09 -7.83
C GLY A 154 6.27 9.34 -8.28
N GLY A 155 5.15 9.64 -7.66
CA GLY A 155 4.27 10.74 -8.03
C GLY A 155 3.19 10.35 -9.06
N PRO A 156 1.97 10.88 -8.94
CA PRO A 156 0.85 10.52 -9.81
C PRO A 156 1.07 10.91 -11.27
N GLY A 157 1.77 12.00 -11.54
CA GLY A 157 2.07 12.43 -12.91
C GLY A 157 2.94 11.45 -13.69
N ARG A 158 3.94 10.87 -13.03
CA ARG A 158 4.81 9.85 -13.66
C ARG A 158 4.05 8.56 -13.94
N VAL A 159 3.23 8.12 -13.00
CA VAL A 159 2.40 6.92 -13.18
C VAL A 159 1.39 7.14 -14.31
N SER A 160 0.71 8.27 -14.37
CA SER A 160 -0.22 8.61 -15.46
C SER A 160 0.47 8.60 -16.83
N ARG A 161 1.66 9.20 -16.93
CA ARG A 161 2.44 9.18 -18.18
C ARG A 161 2.89 7.77 -18.56
N GLY A 162 3.30 6.98 -17.58
CA GLY A 162 3.67 5.59 -17.81
C GLY A 162 2.51 4.75 -18.33
N LEU A 163 1.34 4.87 -17.70
CA LEU A 163 0.13 4.17 -18.13
C LEU A 163 -0.31 4.53 -19.55
N SER A 164 -0.15 5.80 -19.95
CA SER A 164 -0.51 6.23 -21.29
C SER A 164 0.37 5.64 -22.40
N ARG A 165 1.50 5.05 -22.05
CA ARG A 165 2.44 4.39 -22.97
C ARG A 165 2.29 2.88 -23.04
N LEU A 166 1.48 2.28 -22.16
CA LEU A 166 1.21 0.86 -22.18
C LEU A 166 0.14 0.53 -23.23
N ASP A 167 0.39 -0.52 -24.01
CA ASP A 167 -0.63 -1.15 -24.84
C ASP A 167 -1.53 -1.97 -23.92
N GLN A 168 -2.73 -1.46 -23.65
CA GLN A 168 -3.66 -2.12 -22.76
C GLN A 168 -4.23 -3.36 -23.48
N ALA A 169 -3.84 -4.54 -23.00
CA ALA A 169 -4.43 -5.78 -23.46
C ALA A 169 -5.91 -5.85 -23.08
N GLU A 170 -6.75 -6.37 -23.98
CA GLU A 170 -8.15 -6.59 -23.71
C GLU A 170 -8.30 -7.51 -22.47
N GLY A 171 -9.08 -7.08 -21.48
CA GLY A 171 -9.30 -7.82 -20.24
C GLY A 171 -8.23 -7.64 -19.15
N ALA A 172 -7.19 -6.84 -19.36
CA ALA A 172 -6.22 -6.53 -18.32
C ALA A 172 -6.86 -5.75 -17.17
N THR A 173 -6.59 -6.18 -15.94
CA THR A 173 -7.01 -5.45 -14.74
C THR A 173 -6.09 -4.25 -14.48
N ARG A 174 -6.53 -3.33 -13.61
CA ARG A 174 -5.69 -2.20 -13.19
C ARG A 174 -4.44 -2.69 -12.42
N ASP A 175 -4.54 -3.78 -11.69
CA ASP A 175 -3.41 -4.40 -10.98
C ASP A 175 -2.42 -5.05 -11.96
N ASP A 176 -2.90 -5.68 -13.03
CA ASP A 176 -2.04 -6.20 -14.10
C ASP A 176 -1.23 -5.07 -14.75
N LEU A 177 -1.87 -3.92 -14.99
CA LEU A 177 -1.19 -2.73 -15.49
C LEU A 177 -0.13 -2.20 -14.54
N ALA A 178 -0.33 -2.33 -13.21
CA ALA A 178 0.68 -1.96 -12.23
C ALA A 178 1.95 -2.79 -12.37
N LEU A 179 1.84 -4.10 -12.53
CA LEU A 179 3.00 -4.98 -12.72
C LEU A 179 3.64 -4.80 -14.08
N GLU A 180 2.86 -4.61 -15.14
CA GLU A 180 3.37 -4.29 -16.47
C GLU A 180 4.17 -2.98 -16.46
N LEU A 181 3.68 -1.96 -15.75
CA LEU A 181 4.38 -0.70 -15.58
C LEU A 181 5.71 -0.85 -14.82
N VAL A 182 5.73 -1.74 -13.83
CA VAL A 182 6.94 -2.11 -13.05
C VAL A 182 7.98 -2.77 -13.93
N ASP A 183 7.58 -3.65 -14.84
CA ASP A 183 8.47 -4.37 -15.73
C ASP A 183 9.02 -3.50 -16.88
N GLY A 184 8.29 -2.45 -17.23
CA GLY A 184 8.70 -1.49 -18.24
C GLY A 184 9.77 -0.50 -17.77
N SER A 185 10.18 0.37 -18.67
CA SER A 185 11.19 1.42 -18.41
C SER A 185 10.58 2.81 -18.17
N TYR A 186 9.28 2.90 -17.95
CA TYR A 186 8.53 4.16 -17.86
C TYR A 186 8.65 4.85 -16.51
N LEU A 187 9.05 4.12 -15.47
CA LEU A 187 9.21 4.62 -14.11
C LEU A 187 10.68 4.58 -13.68
N PRO A 188 11.11 5.46 -12.76
CA PRO A 188 12.42 5.36 -12.13
C PRO A 188 12.60 3.99 -11.45
N ARG A 189 13.85 3.54 -11.35
CA ARG A 189 14.20 2.26 -10.73
C ARG A 189 13.61 2.10 -9.32
N GLU A 190 13.69 3.13 -8.50
CA GLU A 190 13.12 3.14 -7.15
C GLU A 190 11.62 2.80 -7.16
N THR A 191 10.86 3.49 -8.01
CA THR A 191 9.42 3.31 -8.12
C THR A 191 9.05 1.93 -8.69
N ARG A 192 9.84 1.42 -9.64
CA ARG A 192 9.67 0.08 -10.21
C ARG A 192 9.87 -1.04 -9.17
N ASN A 193 10.73 -0.82 -8.20
CA ASN A 193 11.00 -1.77 -7.13
C ASN A 193 10.02 -1.65 -5.96
N TYR A 194 9.29 -0.55 -5.87
CA TYR A 194 8.46 -0.23 -4.72
C TYR A 194 7.28 -1.19 -4.55
N VAL A 195 6.51 -1.43 -5.61
CA VAL A 195 5.36 -2.35 -5.56
C VAL A 195 5.80 -3.80 -5.28
N PRO A 196 6.81 -4.36 -5.96
CA PRO A 196 7.33 -5.67 -5.61
C PRO A 196 7.83 -5.79 -4.17
N GLN A 197 8.46 -4.76 -3.63
CA GLN A 197 8.88 -4.73 -2.22
C GLN A 197 7.69 -4.74 -1.27
N LEU A 198 6.63 -3.98 -1.56
CA LEU A 198 5.40 -3.97 -0.76
C LEU A 198 4.76 -5.36 -0.70
N ILE A 199 4.63 -6.01 -1.85
CA ILE A 199 4.06 -7.36 -1.93
C ILE A 199 4.94 -8.36 -1.16
N ALA A 200 6.26 -8.33 -1.39
CA ALA A 200 7.19 -9.21 -0.69
C ALA A 200 7.19 -8.98 0.83
N ALA A 201 7.11 -7.73 1.28
CA ALA A 201 7.01 -7.40 2.70
C ALA A 201 5.75 -7.97 3.34
N ALA A 202 4.61 -7.91 2.66
CA ALA A 202 3.37 -8.51 3.12
C ALA A 202 3.45 -10.05 3.18
N LEU A 203 4.11 -10.69 2.20
CA LEU A 203 4.30 -12.14 2.20
C LEU A 203 5.21 -12.61 3.33
N VAL A 204 6.29 -11.89 3.61
CA VAL A 204 7.28 -12.26 4.63
C VAL A 204 6.82 -11.87 6.03
N GLY A 205 6.08 -10.78 6.17
CA GLY A 205 5.66 -10.22 7.45
C GLY A 205 4.43 -10.88 8.07
N LYS A 206 3.71 -11.69 7.30
CA LYS A 206 2.55 -12.47 7.77
C LYS A 206 2.98 -13.80 8.44
#